data_eb63e3e9515d966cc612489c8860c6a5
#
_entry.id   eb63e3e9515d966cc612489c8860c6a5
#
_cell.length_a   1.000
_cell.length_b   1.000
_cell.length_c   1.000
_cell.angle_alpha   90.00
_cell.angle_beta   90.00
_cell.angle_gamma   90.00
#
_symmetry.space_group_name_H-M   'P 1'
#
loop_
_entity.id
_entity.type
_entity.pdbx_description
1 polymer ?
#
loop_
_entity_poly.entity_id
_entity_poly.type
_entity_poly.pdbx_seq_one_letter_code
_entity_poly.pdbx_strand_id
1 'polypeptide(L)'
;MFVATNNHDYVWDRIVDAIDDYFDIEREDPVRAYGNLSFEVTEGRIDTHPRIAATYLEPWFQDSVTQEELLMSTCQTIRRRATVRVVPENNGFLIYVSVYKELEDLARPLGANAGTAGFTHMNSINTITNIGSDSPTSYGWIPMGRDAALEQRILLKIRHNVSTPPMTIH
;
A
#
# COMPACT_ATOMS: atom_id res chain seq x y z
N MET A 1 -15.04 5.99 7.85
CA MET A 1 -15.15 5.80 9.32
C MET A 1 -15.29 7.17 9.97
N PHE A 2 -16.24 7.32 10.91
CA PHE A 2 -16.43 8.59 11.66
C PHE A 2 -15.72 8.50 13.02
N VAL A 3 -15.06 9.61 13.43
CA VAL A 3 -14.39 9.79 14.72
C VAL A 3 -14.93 11.07 15.36
N ALA A 4 -15.61 10.92 16.51
CA ALA A 4 -16.19 12.03 17.25
C ALA A 4 -15.14 12.65 18.18
N THR A 5 -14.44 13.68 17.72
CA THR A 5 -13.48 14.46 18.51
C THR A 5 -13.22 15.80 17.86
N ASN A 6 -12.95 16.81 18.66
CA ASN A 6 -12.64 18.17 18.19
C ASN A 6 -11.13 18.44 18.09
N ASN A 7 -10.29 17.50 18.55
CA ASN A 7 -8.84 17.68 18.51
C ASN A 7 -8.30 17.12 17.19
N HIS A 8 -8.14 18.00 16.20
CA HIS A 8 -7.68 17.65 14.87
C HIS A 8 -6.23 17.17 14.85
N ASP A 9 -5.32 17.79 15.62
CA ASP A 9 -3.90 17.40 15.67
C ASP A 9 -3.76 15.98 16.22
N TYR A 10 -4.47 15.68 17.31
CA TYR A 10 -4.46 14.35 17.91
C TYR A 10 -4.92 13.26 16.93
N VAL A 11 -6.03 13.51 16.23
CA VAL A 11 -6.53 12.54 15.24
C VAL A 11 -5.57 12.39 14.09
N TRP A 12 -5.00 13.50 13.62
CA TRP A 12 -4.05 13.49 12.52
C TRP A 12 -2.82 12.65 12.86
N ASP A 13 -2.19 12.90 14.01
CA ASP A 13 -1.04 12.11 14.47
C ASP A 13 -1.35 10.61 14.56
N ARG A 14 -2.55 10.25 15.06
CA ARG A 14 -2.95 8.83 15.14
C ARG A 14 -3.19 8.19 13.78
N ILE A 15 -3.65 8.95 12.81
CA ILE A 15 -3.80 8.48 11.42
C ILE A 15 -2.41 8.29 10.79
N VAL A 16 -1.52 9.26 10.93
CA VAL A 16 -0.14 9.19 10.44
C VAL A 16 0.58 7.97 11.03
N ASP A 17 0.56 7.79 12.34
CA ASP A 17 1.12 6.63 13.04
C ASP A 17 0.57 5.29 12.48
N ALA A 18 -0.73 5.25 12.19
CA ALA A 18 -1.36 4.03 11.69
C ALA A 18 -0.98 3.72 10.24
N ILE A 19 -0.75 4.74 9.42
CA ILE A 19 -0.36 4.60 8.01
C ILE A 19 1.11 4.23 7.90
N ASP A 20 1.98 4.84 8.70
CA ASP A 20 3.43 4.59 8.72
C ASP A 20 3.77 3.13 9.04
N ASP A 21 2.94 2.43 9.80
CA ASP A 21 3.07 0.98 10.04
C ASP A 21 2.95 0.12 8.76
N TYR A 22 2.29 0.64 7.72
CA TYR A 22 2.03 -0.11 6.48
C TYR A 22 2.75 0.46 5.26
N PHE A 23 2.88 1.79 5.17
CA PHE A 23 3.36 2.48 3.99
C PHE A 23 4.26 3.65 4.34
N ASP A 24 5.26 3.92 3.51
CA ASP A 24 6.05 5.14 3.58
C ASP A 24 5.24 6.31 3.03
N ILE A 25 5.11 7.40 3.80
CA ILE A 25 4.33 8.57 3.43
C ILE A 25 5.12 9.40 2.40
N GLU A 26 4.49 9.68 1.26
CA GLU A 26 5.04 10.52 0.19
C GLU A 26 4.67 11.99 0.40
N ARG A 27 3.40 12.22 0.75
CA ARG A 27 2.84 13.57 0.92
C ARG A 27 1.85 13.59 2.06
N GLU A 28 1.97 14.64 2.86
CA GLU A 28 1.13 14.89 4.01
C GLU A 28 0.60 16.32 3.95
N ASP A 29 -0.70 16.47 3.78
CA ASP A 29 -1.41 17.74 3.86
C ASP A 29 -2.41 17.67 5.04
N PRO A 30 -2.06 18.20 6.22
CA PRO A 30 -2.93 18.10 7.38
C PRO A 30 -4.19 18.97 7.24
N VAL A 31 -5.23 18.58 7.99
CA VAL A 31 -6.43 19.40 8.17
C VAL A 31 -6.02 20.75 8.77
N ARG A 32 -6.39 21.84 8.12
CA ARG A 32 -6.07 23.21 8.61
C ARG A 32 -7.35 24.03 8.74
N ALA A 33 -7.46 24.73 9.86
CA ALA A 33 -8.47 25.75 10.04
C ALA A 33 -7.90 27.10 9.55
N TYR A 34 -8.55 27.70 8.54
CA TYR A 34 -8.17 29.02 8.03
C TYR A 34 -9.01 30.10 8.68
N GLY A 35 -8.33 31.04 9.35
CA GLY A 35 -8.91 32.27 9.88
C GLY A 35 -9.61 32.15 11.24
N ASN A 36 -10.03 33.29 11.77
CA ASN A 36 -10.76 33.43 13.04
C ASN A 36 -12.24 33.03 12.96
N LEU A 37 -12.69 32.65 11.79
CA LEU A 37 -14.06 32.18 11.55
C LEU A 37 -13.98 30.67 11.34
N SER A 38 -14.54 29.91 12.27
CA SER A 38 -14.53 28.45 12.40
C SER A 38 -15.15 27.66 11.20
N PHE A 39 -15.30 28.27 10.03
CA PHE A 39 -16.10 27.70 8.94
C PHE A 39 -15.30 27.23 7.72
N GLU A 40 -14.01 27.52 7.63
CA GLU A 40 -13.15 27.02 6.56
C GLU A 40 -12.09 26.07 7.11
N VAL A 41 -12.50 24.84 7.39
CA VAL A 41 -11.58 23.74 7.71
C VAL A 41 -11.30 23.00 6.42
N THR A 42 -10.02 22.92 6.02
CA THR A 42 -9.65 22.20 4.81
C THR A 42 -9.67 20.70 5.05
N GLU A 43 -9.93 19.96 4.00
CA GLU A 43 -9.79 18.52 3.98
C GLU A 43 -8.30 18.12 4.11
N GLY A 44 -7.99 17.14 4.96
CA GLY A 44 -6.66 16.57 5.08
C GLY A 44 -6.45 15.43 4.09
N ARG A 45 -5.21 15.28 3.62
CA ARG A 45 -4.83 14.22 2.68
C ARG A 45 -3.44 13.66 2.99
N ILE A 46 -3.34 12.32 2.91
CA ILE A 46 -2.08 11.59 2.96
C ILE A 46 -2.00 10.73 1.71
N ASP A 47 -0.93 10.85 0.95
CA ASP A 47 -0.59 9.95 -0.15
C ASP A 47 0.69 9.20 0.20
N THR A 48 0.78 7.93 -0.18
CA THR A 48 1.92 7.06 0.17
C THR A 48 2.70 6.64 -1.07
N HIS A 49 3.98 6.35 -0.89
CA HIS A 49 4.77 5.67 -1.90
C HIS A 49 4.21 4.29 -2.20
N PRO A 50 4.30 3.82 -3.47
CA PRO A 50 3.99 2.44 -3.78
C PRO A 50 4.96 1.50 -3.08
N ARG A 51 4.44 0.51 -2.35
CA ARG A 51 5.24 -0.51 -1.65
C ARG A 51 4.95 -1.88 -2.22
N ILE A 52 6.00 -2.68 -2.44
CA ILE A 52 5.86 -4.07 -2.85
C ILE A 52 5.24 -4.85 -1.70
N ALA A 53 4.21 -5.65 -2.02
CA ALA A 53 3.54 -6.50 -1.05
C ALA A 53 4.48 -7.56 -0.48
N ALA A 54 4.34 -7.86 0.81
CA ALA A 54 5.10 -8.92 1.45
C ALA A 54 4.86 -10.28 0.80
N THR A 55 5.92 -11.07 0.77
CA THR A 55 5.88 -12.46 0.31
C THR A 55 5.65 -13.40 1.49
N TYR A 56 5.38 -14.67 1.21
CA TYR A 56 5.26 -15.72 2.24
C TYR A 56 6.52 -15.86 3.12
N LEU A 57 7.67 -15.42 2.61
CA LEU A 57 8.94 -15.46 3.32
C LEU A 57 9.15 -14.30 4.30
N GLU A 58 8.24 -13.34 4.34
CA GLU A 58 8.30 -12.12 5.14
C GLU A 58 7.11 -12.01 6.12
N PRO A 59 6.96 -12.97 7.07
CA PRO A 59 5.78 -13.04 7.96
C PRO A 59 5.68 -11.88 8.94
N TRP A 60 6.72 -11.07 9.08
CA TRP A 60 6.73 -9.86 9.93
C TRP A 60 6.01 -8.67 9.30
N PHE A 61 5.81 -8.66 7.98
CA PHE A 61 4.98 -7.66 7.32
C PHE A 61 3.51 -8.06 7.36
N GLN A 62 2.66 -7.17 7.84
CA GLN A 62 1.24 -7.43 8.02
C GLN A 62 0.36 -6.78 6.93
N ASP A 63 0.90 -6.53 5.75
CA ASP A 63 0.19 -5.88 4.65
C ASP A 63 -0.73 -6.83 3.88
N SER A 64 -0.50 -8.14 3.94
CA SER A 64 -1.39 -9.15 3.36
C SER A 64 -2.40 -9.64 4.41
N VAL A 65 -3.69 -9.49 4.10
CA VAL A 65 -4.79 -9.82 5.03
C VAL A 65 -5.20 -11.28 4.91
N THR A 66 -5.07 -11.87 3.72
CA THR A 66 -5.46 -13.26 3.44
C THR A 66 -4.26 -14.10 3.00
N GLN A 67 -4.34 -15.43 3.24
CA GLN A 67 -3.31 -16.36 2.77
C GLN A 67 -3.24 -16.43 1.24
N GLU A 68 -4.37 -16.24 0.56
CA GLU A 68 -4.44 -16.19 -0.90
C GLU A 68 -3.67 -15.01 -1.46
N GLU A 69 -3.80 -13.83 -0.84
CA GLU A 69 -3.04 -12.64 -1.24
C GLU A 69 -1.54 -12.82 -1.01
N LEU A 70 -1.17 -13.47 0.09
CA LEU A 70 0.23 -13.77 0.40
C LEU A 70 0.84 -14.75 -0.63
N LEU A 71 0.09 -15.75 -1.07
CA LEU A 71 0.52 -16.65 -2.14
C LEU A 71 0.62 -15.93 -3.48
N MET A 72 -0.34 -15.07 -3.82
CA MET A 72 -0.30 -14.28 -5.06
C MET A 72 0.92 -13.35 -5.09
N SER A 73 1.21 -12.63 -4.00
CA SER A 73 2.37 -11.75 -3.91
C SER A 73 3.71 -12.50 -3.88
N THR A 74 3.71 -13.79 -3.52
CA THR A 74 4.90 -14.64 -3.62
C THR A 74 5.18 -15.10 -5.05
N CYS A 75 4.12 -15.33 -5.84
CA CYS A 75 4.25 -15.79 -7.23
C CYS A 75 4.35 -14.65 -8.25
N GLN A 76 3.91 -13.45 -7.89
CA GLN A 76 3.83 -12.29 -8.77
C GLN A 76 4.17 -11.02 -7.98
N THR A 77 4.92 -10.11 -8.60
CA THR A 77 5.21 -8.82 -7.96
C THR A 77 3.96 -7.95 -7.94
N ILE A 78 3.41 -7.76 -6.75
CA ILE A 78 2.27 -6.88 -6.50
C ILE A 78 2.77 -5.70 -5.68
N ARG A 79 2.40 -4.49 -6.08
CA ARG A 79 2.60 -3.29 -5.24
C ARG A 79 1.27 -2.69 -4.82
N ARG A 80 1.29 -2.03 -3.68
CA ARG A 80 0.15 -1.33 -3.11
C ARG A 80 0.53 0.11 -2.81
N ARG A 81 -0.42 1.01 -2.95
CA ARG A 81 -0.33 2.39 -2.45
C ARG A 81 -1.62 2.78 -1.78
N ALA A 82 -1.53 3.62 -0.76
CA ALA A 82 -2.69 4.12 -0.04
C ALA A 82 -2.88 5.62 -0.26
N THR A 83 -4.14 6.04 -0.24
CA THR A 83 -4.54 7.45 -0.11
C THR A 83 -5.54 7.54 1.03
N VAL A 84 -5.27 8.45 1.96
CA VAL A 84 -6.17 8.74 3.08
C VAL A 84 -6.72 10.16 2.92
N ARG A 85 -8.04 10.31 3.13
CA ARG A 85 -8.72 11.61 3.16
C ARG A 85 -9.41 11.77 4.50
N VAL A 86 -9.22 12.92 5.10
CA VAL A 86 -9.81 13.28 6.38
C VAL A 86 -10.68 14.51 6.18
N VAL A 87 -12.00 14.29 6.21
CA VAL A 87 -13.00 15.33 5.98
C VAL A 87 -13.54 15.79 7.31
N PRO A 88 -13.37 17.07 7.69
CA PRO A 88 -13.98 17.62 8.89
C PRO A 88 -15.50 17.64 8.79
N GLU A 89 -16.16 17.29 9.87
CA GLU A 89 -17.61 17.30 9.99
C GLU A 89 -18.00 17.98 11.32
N ASN A 90 -19.26 18.39 11.47
CA ASN A 90 -19.74 19.27 12.57
C ASN A 90 -19.33 18.83 13.99
N ASN A 91 -19.07 17.54 14.22
CA ASN A 91 -18.75 16.99 15.53
C ASN A 91 -17.59 15.98 15.48
N GLY A 92 -16.72 16.06 14.48
CA GLY A 92 -15.60 15.13 14.34
C GLY A 92 -15.01 15.10 12.94
N PHE A 93 -14.48 13.94 12.57
CA PHE A 93 -13.80 13.73 11.30
C PHE A 93 -14.30 12.46 10.62
N LEU A 94 -14.51 12.55 9.31
CA LEU A 94 -14.82 11.41 8.47
C LEU A 94 -13.56 10.97 7.72
N ILE A 95 -13.08 9.78 8.02
CA ILE A 95 -11.84 9.23 7.50
C ILE A 95 -12.13 8.22 6.40
N TYR A 96 -11.56 8.43 5.23
CA TYR A 96 -11.59 7.53 4.08
C TYR A 96 -10.19 7.00 3.81
N VAL A 97 -10.08 5.69 3.67
CA VAL A 97 -8.84 5.01 3.26
C VAL A 97 -9.12 4.30 1.95
N SER A 98 -8.25 4.48 0.99
CA SER A 98 -8.29 3.80 -0.30
C SER A 98 -6.93 3.19 -0.57
N VAL A 99 -6.88 1.86 -0.74
CA VAL A 99 -5.66 1.13 -1.09
C VAL A 99 -5.79 0.55 -2.47
N TYR A 100 -4.87 0.87 -3.36
CA TYR A 100 -4.83 0.39 -4.73
C TYR A 100 -3.76 -0.69 -4.88
N LYS A 101 -4.11 -1.77 -5.58
CA LYS A 101 -3.21 -2.86 -5.96
C LYS A 101 -2.85 -2.77 -7.43
N GLU A 102 -1.58 -2.99 -7.74
CA GLU A 102 -1.04 -3.03 -9.10
C GLU A 102 -0.13 -4.25 -9.24
N LEU A 103 -0.25 -4.95 -10.37
CA LEU A 103 0.55 -6.10 -10.73
C LEU A 103 1.65 -5.67 -11.69
N GLU A 104 2.88 -6.16 -11.49
CA GLU A 104 3.98 -5.94 -12.42
C GLU A 104 3.76 -6.71 -13.72
N ASP A 105 3.77 -6.00 -14.85
CA ASP A 105 3.70 -6.61 -16.19
C ASP A 105 5.11 -6.99 -16.64
N LEU A 106 5.47 -8.24 -16.46
CA LEU A 106 6.76 -8.77 -16.87
C LEU A 106 6.69 -9.33 -18.29
N ALA A 107 7.66 -8.94 -19.12
CA ALA A 107 7.86 -9.58 -20.41
C ALA A 107 8.07 -11.09 -20.20
N ARG A 108 7.28 -11.88 -20.88
CA ARG A 108 7.55 -13.33 -20.92
C ARG A 108 8.88 -13.54 -21.64
N PRO A 109 9.86 -14.25 -21.05
CA PRO A 109 11.06 -14.60 -21.76
C PRO A 109 10.68 -15.40 -23.02
N LEU A 110 11.15 -14.96 -24.17
CA LEU A 110 10.85 -15.54 -25.51
C LEU A 110 11.23 -17.03 -25.63
N GLY A 111 11.71 -17.68 -24.58
CA GLY A 111 12.10 -19.09 -24.53
C GLY A 111 11.36 -19.93 -23.49
N ALA A 112 10.44 -19.36 -22.70
CA ALA A 112 9.72 -20.07 -21.66
C ALA A 112 8.49 -20.84 -22.22
N ASN A 113 8.71 -21.62 -23.30
CA ASN A 113 7.75 -22.65 -23.69
C ASN A 113 8.00 -23.87 -22.81
N ALA A 114 7.06 -24.18 -21.93
CA ALA A 114 7.09 -25.33 -21.03
C ALA A 114 7.22 -26.71 -21.76
N GLY A 115 7.25 -26.72 -23.09
CA GLY A 115 7.45 -27.89 -23.93
C GLY A 115 8.83 -27.98 -24.58
N THR A 116 9.65 -26.94 -24.54
CA THR A 116 10.95 -26.93 -25.24
C THR A 116 12.14 -27.21 -24.32
N ALA A 117 11.91 -27.38 -23.02
CA ALA A 117 12.98 -27.71 -22.06
C ALA A 117 13.67 -29.07 -22.32
N GLY A 118 13.17 -29.87 -23.26
CA GLY A 118 13.70 -31.19 -23.58
C GLY A 118 14.58 -31.27 -24.81
N PHE A 119 14.70 -30.23 -25.62
CA PHE A 119 15.35 -30.32 -26.94
C PHE A 119 16.37 -29.21 -27.21
N THR A 120 17.06 -28.72 -26.20
CA THR A 120 18.29 -27.98 -26.46
C THR A 120 19.37 -28.97 -26.82
N HIS A 121 19.42 -29.31 -28.09
CA HIS A 121 20.56 -30.02 -28.66
C HIS A 121 21.81 -29.24 -28.34
N MET A 122 22.82 -29.94 -27.87
CA MET A 122 24.12 -29.44 -27.38
C MET A 122 24.94 -28.57 -28.36
N ASN A 123 24.37 -28.02 -29.41
CA ASN A 123 25.09 -27.28 -30.44
C ASN A 123 24.87 -25.75 -30.39
N SER A 124 24.20 -25.24 -29.36
CA SER A 124 23.96 -23.82 -29.18
C SER A 124 24.80 -23.26 -28.03
N ILE A 125 26.11 -23.34 -28.15
CA ILE A 125 27.03 -22.55 -27.28
C ILE A 125 26.70 -21.05 -27.38
N ASN A 126 26.12 -20.57 -28.50
CA ASN A 126 25.70 -19.20 -28.68
C ASN A 126 24.42 -18.81 -27.90
N THR A 127 23.63 -19.80 -27.42
CA THR A 127 22.42 -19.49 -26.62
C THR A 127 22.78 -19.27 -25.15
N ILE A 128 23.92 -19.82 -24.68
CA ILE A 128 24.36 -19.71 -23.30
C ILE A 128 24.97 -18.31 -23.01
N THR A 129 25.50 -17.64 -24.04
CA THR A 129 26.07 -16.29 -23.88
C THR A 129 25.01 -15.18 -23.82
N ASN A 130 23.77 -15.46 -24.20
CA ASN A 130 22.66 -14.53 -24.10
C ASN A 130 21.82 -14.65 -22.80
N ILE A 131 22.14 -15.61 -21.93
CA ILE A 131 21.48 -15.78 -20.62
C ILE A 131 21.85 -14.63 -19.65
N GLY A 132 22.83 -13.81 -19.99
CA GLY A 132 23.34 -12.74 -19.12
C GLY A 132 22.75 -11.34 -19.34
N SER A 133 21.86 -11.13 -20.30
CA SER A 133 21.35 -9.79 -20.60
C SER A 133 19.83 -9.62 -20.58
N ASP A 134 19.07 -10.69 -20.45
CA ASP A 134 17.61 -10.60 -20.32
C ASP A 134 17.21 -10.48 -18.85
N SER A 135 17.51 -9.33 -18.25
CA SER A 135 16.73 -8.88 -17.09
C SER A 135 15.27 -8.82 -17.53
N PRO A 136 14.33 -9.38 -16.78
CA PRO A 136 12.92 -9.31 -17.15
C PRO A 136 12.54 -7.84 -17.34
N THR A 137 12.24 -7.47 -18.58
CA THR A 137 11.84 -6.10 -18.87
C THR A 137 10.42 -5.93 -18.37
N SER A 138 10.23 -5.10 -17.36
CA SER A 138 8.90 -4.72 -16.90
C SER A 138 8.29 -3.76 -17.91
N TYR A 139 7.10 -4.08 -18.42
CA TYR A 139 6.33 -3.19 -19.30
C TYR A 139 5.52 -2.15 -18.53
N GLY A 140 5.46 -2.26 -17.22
CA GLY A 140 4.75 -1.34 -16.36
C GLY A 140 3.93 -2.02 -15.26
N TRP A 141 2.84 -1.37 -14.87
CA TRP A 141 2.00 -1.82 -13.77
C TRP A 141 0.54 -1.90 -14.21
N ILE A 142 -0.07 -3.05 -14.02
CA ILE A 142 -1.46 -3.32 -14.37
C ILE A 142 -2.32 -3.07 -13.13
N PRO A 143 -3.30 -2.15 -13.16
CA PRO A 143 -4.16 -1.90 -12.02
C PRO A 143 -5.08 -3.10 -11.76
N MET A 144 -5.06 -3.62 -10.53
CA MET A 144 -5.90 -4.73 -10.08
C MET A 144 -7.15 -4.26 -9.31
N GLY A 145 -7.26 -2.95 -9.06
CA GLY A 145 -8.36 -2.37 -8.30
C GLY A 145 -8.01 -2.09 -6.85
N ARG A 146 -9.04 -2.06 -5.98
CA ARG A 146 -8.90 -1.70 -4.56
C ARG A 146 -8.72 -2.94 -3.69
N ASP A 147 -7.93 -2.79 -2.61
CA ASP A 147 -7.73 -3.77 -1.56
C ASP A 147 -8.63 -3.48 -0.35
N ALA A 148 -9.89 -3.89 -0.43
CA ALA A 148 -10.87 -3.62 0.61
C ALA A 148 -10.52 -4.27 1.97
N ALA A 149 -9.80 -5.39 1.96
CA ALA A 149 -9.41 -6.09 3.17
C ALA A 149 -8.34 -5.28 3.95
N LEU A 150 -7.34 -4.77 3.24
CA LEU A 150 -6.31 -3.92 3.84
C LEU A 150 -6.87 -2.56 4.25
N GLU A 151 -7.77 -1.96 3.47
CA GLU A 151 -8.48 -0.72 3.85
C GLU A 151 -9.20 -0.86 5.20
N GLN A 152 -9.94 -1.96 5.38
CA GLN A 152 -10.64 -2.23 6.64
C GLN A 152 -9.67 -2.46 7.81
N ARG A 153 -8.57 -3.17 7.59
CA ARG A 153 -7.53 -3.37 8.61
C ARG A 153 -6.92 -2.05 9.05
N ILE A 154 -6.56 -1.16 8.11
CA ILE A 154 -6.04 0.17 8.42
C ILE A 154 -7.08 1.00 9.19
N LEU A 155 -8.34 1.01 8.77
CA LEU A 155 -9.40 1.71 9.49
C LEU A 155 -9.60 1.19 10.92
N LEU A 156 -9.48 -0.11 11.15
CA LEU A 156 -9.53 -0.71 12.48
C LEU A 156 -8.32 -0.28 13.33
N LYS A 157 -7.13 -0.22 12.73
CA LYS A 157 -5.91 0.27 13.40
C LYS A 157 -6.05 1.73 13.81
N ILE A 158 -6.51 2.60 12.89
CA ILE A 158 -6.78 4.01 13.19
C ILE A 158 -7.77 4.14 14.34
N ARG A 159 -8.88 3.38 14.30
CA ARG A 159 -9.88 3.38 15.38
C ARG A 159 -9.27 2.98 16.71
N HIS A 160 -8.43 1.97 16.73
CA HIS A 160 -7.73 1.52 17.94
C HIS A 160 -6.81 2.63 18.48
N ASN A 161 -5.97 3.21 17.63
CA ASN A 161 -5.03 4.27 17.99
C ASN A 161 -5.73 5.52 18.54
N VAL A 162 -6.87 5.90 17.95
CA VAL A 162 -7.67 7.05 18.41
C VAL A 162 -8.37 6.76 19.73
N SER A 163 -8.81 5.51 19.96
CA SER A 163 -9.50 5.10 21.20
C SER A 163 -8.53 4.90 22.38
N THR A 164 -7.25 4.72 22.12
CA THR A 164 -6.24 4.48 23.15
C THR A 164 -5.58 5.81 23.51
N PRO A 165 -5.77 6.35 24.72
CA PRO A 165 -5.11 7.59 25.12
C PRO A 165 -3.58 7.38 25.12
N PRO A 166 -2.79 8.43 24.83
CA PRO A 166 -1.34 8.34 24.88
C PRO A 166 -0.91 7.95 26.29
N MET A 167 -0.05 6.93 26.40
CA MET A 167 0.60 6.62 27.68
C MET A 167 1.42 7.85 28.07
N THR A 168 1.00 8.55 29.11
CA THR A 168 1.79 9.59 29.74
C THR A 168 2.93 8.91 30.49
N ILE A 169 4.12 8.90 29.89
CA ILE A 169 5.35 8.51 30.58
C ILE A 169 5.68 9.68 31.52
N HIS A 170 5.48 9.46 32.80
CA HIS A 170 5.95 10.35 33.89
C HIS A 170 7.39 10.00 34.22
#